data_102b4fb84ccec855ec73c651d995b284
#
_entry.id   102b4fb84ccec855ec73c651d995b284
#
_cell.length_a   1.000
_cell.length_b   1.000
_cell.length_c   1.000
_cell.angle_alpha   90.00
_cell.angle_beta   90.00
_cell.angle_gamma   90.00
#
_symmetry.space_group_name_H-M   'P 1'
#
loop_
_entity.id
_entity.type
_entity.pdbx_description
1 polymer ?
#
loop_
_entity_poly.entity_id
_entity_poly.type
_entity_poly.pdbx_seq_one_letter_code
_entity_poly.pdbx_strand_id
1 'polypeptide(L)'
;MPVAILSAGILPGVARTGSHIRKKEERYARTAFQAGVQGTVVHGFFFTAWIAVLATPLSQALDKSAEMALTGLFTTGSSLILWLLLLFYFSEILELRGEKHLLLAGYGILDIVSIVILLILLNTGNTTTALSLSLVLGTAAGGIVLGILACLRMKTWPDLLRTLAIPAGSCCACGLLAFGLEKICLPHLGAMVTVLLELVITGAVYWFLLLMLLSFRGQDLNYVPGGKVLRAFGKTLRLL
;
A
#
# COMPACT_ATOMS: atom_id res chain seq x y z
N MET A 1 5.62 -5.44 -14.95
CA MET A 1 5.66 -4.24 -14.09
C MET A 1 4.97 -4.40 -12.72
N PRO A 2 3.73 -4.89 -12.57
CA PRO A 2 3.10 -4.95 -11.24
C PRO A 2 3.88 -5.80 -10.22
N VAL A 3 4.46 -6.92 -10.64
CA VAL A 3 5.28 -7.79 -9.77
C VAL A 3 6.53 -7.07 -9.23
N ALA A 4 7.18 -6.23 -10.04
CA ALA A 4 8.37 -5.48 -9.61
C ALA A 4 8.02 -4.40 -8.56
N ILE A 5 6.87 -3.75 -8.70
CA ILE A 5 6.37 -2.77 -7.72
C ILE A 5 6.03 -3.46 -6.39
N LEU A 6 5.30 -4.57 -6.47
CA LEU A 6 4.94 -5.37 -5.29
C LEU A 6 6.19 -5.89 -4.57
N SER A 7 7.14 -6.45 -5.31
CA SER A 7 8.39 -6.97 -4.73
C SER A 7 9.24 -5.86 -4.11
N ALA A 8 9.36 -4.70 -4.74
CA ALA A 8 10.12 -3.58 -4.19
C ALA A 8 9.56 -3.09 -2.84
N GLY A 9 8.24 -3.13 -2.65
CA GLY A 9 7.59 -2.71 -1.40
C GLY A 9 7.82 -3.65 -0.22
N ILE A 10 7.92 -4.95 -0.47
CA ILE A 10 7.96 -5.97 0.61
C ILE A 10 9.33 -6.60 0.82
N LEU A 11 10.13 -6.79 -0.26
CA LEU A 11 11.39 -7.54 -0.21
C LEU A 11 12.38 -7.08 0.89
N PRO A 12 12.63 -5.78 1.11
CA PRO A 12 13.58 -5.36 2.14
C PRO A 12 13.15 -5.78 3.54
N GLY A 13 11.86 -5.68 3.86
CA GLY A 13 11.30 -6.08 5.14
C GLY A 13 11.35 -7.59 5.34
N VAL A 14 10.93 -8.37 4.34
CA VAL A 14 10.95 -9.82 4.34
C VAL A 14 12.38 -10.36 4.47
N ALA A 15 13.31 -9.86 3.65
CA ALA A 15 14.70 -10.34 3.64
C ALA A 15 15.38 -10.14 5.00
N ARG A 16 15.20 -8.98 5.63
CA ARG A 16 15.79 -8.68 6.95
C ARG A 16 15.13 -9.47 8.06
N THR A 17 13.81 -9.49 8.12
CA THR A 17 13.08 -10.28 9.11
C THR A 17 13.45 -11.75 9.00
N GLY A 18 13.49 -12.31 7.79
CA GLY A 18 13.88 -13.68 7.53
C GLY A 18 15.33 -13.99 7.91
N SER A 19 16.26 -13.03 7.74
CA SER A 19 17.65 -13.23 8.17
C SER A 19 17.77 -13.38 9.68
N HIS A 20 17.03 -12.57 10.46
CA HIS A 20 17.03 -12.66 11.93
C HIS A 20 16.27 -13.89 12.43
N ILE A 21 15.19 -14.31 11.76
CA ILE A 21 14.49 -15.58 12.09
C ILE A 21 15.43 -16.76 11.93
N ARG A 22 16.17 -16.85 10.81
CA ARG A 22 17.14 -17.93 10.56
C ARG A 22 18.28 -17.96 11.55
N LYS A 23 18.74 -16.79 12.02
CA LYS A 23 19.77 -16.69 13.07
C LYS A 23 19.23 -16.88 14.48
N LYS A 24 17.93 -17.12 14.65
CA LYS A 24 17.25 -17.24 15.96
C LYS A 24 17.37 -15.98 16.85
N GLU A 25 17.53 -14.81 16.22
CA GLU A 25 17.65 -13.51 16.89
C GLU A 25 16.26 -12.89 17.09
N GLU A 26 15.43 -13.46 17.96
CA GLU A 26 14.01 -13.11 18.13
C GLU A 26 13.75 -11.60 18.36
N ARG A 27 14.58 -10.93 19.15
CA ARG A 27 14.43 -9.49 19.43
C ARG A 27 14.59 -8.66 18.16
N TYR A 28 15.63 -8.94 17.37
CA TYR A 28 15.89 -8.23 16.12
C TYR A 28 14.87 -8.60 15.05
N ALA A 29 14.40 -9.84 15.01
CA ALA A 29 13.34 -10.28 14.11
C ALA A 29 12.04 -9.49 14.35
N ARG A 30 11.65 -9.26 15.62
CA ARG A 30 10.46 -8.45 15.96
C ARG A 30 10.60 -7.00 15.51
N THR A 31 11.74 -6.37 15.76
CA THR A 31 11.99 -4.99 15.32
C THR A 31 11.98 -4.88 13.79
N ALA A 32 12.63 -5.83 13.10
CA ALA A 32 12.63 -5.88 11.65
C ALA A 32 11.22 -6.11 11.08
N PHE A 33 10.41 -6.96 11.71
CA PHE A 33 9.02 -7.19 11.34
C PHE A 33 8.19 -5.92 11.44
N GLN A 34 8.24 -5.20 12.57
CA GLN A 34 7.51 -3.95 12.77
C GLN A 34 7.88 -2.90 11.70
N ALA A 35 9.18 -2.70 11.47
CA ALA A 35 9.67 -1.78 10.46
C ALA A 35 9.31 -2.22 9.03
N GLY A 36 9.28 -3.53 8.77
CA GLY A 36 8.84 -4.10 7.49
C GLY A 36 7.35 -3.89 7.24
N VAL A 37 6.48 -4.12 8.24
CA VAL A 37 5.05 -3.79 8.16
C VAL A 37 4.86 -2.31 7.85
N GLN A 38 5.53 -1.43 8.58
CA GLN A 38 5.45 0.01 8.36
C GLN A 38 5.87 0.39 6.95
N GLY A 39 7.00 -0.13 6.46
CA GLY A 39 7.47 0.10 5.10
C GLY A 39 6.46 -0.36 4.05
N THR A 40 5.87 -1.55 4.25
CA THR A 40 4.85 -2.12 3.35
C THR A 40 3.59 -1.25 3.30
N VAL A 41 3.09 -0.81 4.47
CA VAL A 41 1.92 0.06 4.59
C VAL A 41 2.15 1.41 3.92
N VAL A 42 3.31 2.04 4.18
CA VAL A 42 3.67 3.32 3.57
C VAL A 42 3.69 3.22 2.04
N HIS A 43 4.31 2.17 1.49
CA HIS A 43 4.31 1.98 0.03
C HIS A 43 2.92 1.65 -0.50
N GLY A 44 2.14 0.86 0.23
CA GLY A 44 0.76 0.53 -0.13
C GLY A 44 -0.11 1.78 -0.23
N PHE A 45 -0.07 2.66 0.77
CA PHE A 45 -0.81 3.93 0.72
C PHE A 45 -0.30 4.86 -0.37
N PHE A 46 1.00 4.91 -0.60
CA PHE A 46 1.59 5.71 -1.66
C PHE A 46 1.05 5.33 -3.05
N PHE A 47 1.08 4.05 -3.39
CA PHE A 47 0.56 3.57 -4.68
C PHE A 47 -0.95 3.65 -4.75
N THR A 48 -1.66 3.40 -3.66
CA THR A 48 -3.12 3.58 -3.57
C THR A 48 -3.50 5.04 -3.85
N ALA A 49 -2.83 5.99 -3.18
CA ALA A 49 -3.05 7.41 -3.40
C ALA A 49 -2.79 7.81 -4.85
N TRP A 50 -1.65 7.39 -5.40
CA TRP A 50 -1.29 7.72 -6.78
C TRP A 50 -2.31 7.22 -7.79
N ILE A 51 -2.73 5.95 -7.71
CA ILE A 51 -3.68 5.41 -8.67
C ILE A 51 -5.05 6.05 -8.51
N ALA A 52 -5.50 6.31 -7.27
CA ALA A 52 -6.78 6.96 -7.04
C ALA A 52 -6.82 8.40 -7.57
N VAL A 53 -5.72 9.13 -7.36
CA VAL A 53 -5.56 10.51 -7.80
C VAL A 53 -5.44 10.63 -9.30
N LEU A 54 -4.65 9.76 -9.91
CA LEU A 54 -4.43 9.75 -11.35
C LEU A 54 -5.60 9.11 -12.13
N ALA A 55 -6.64 8.62 -11.45
CA ALA A 55 -7.72 7.87 -12.08
C ALA A 55 -8.38 8.63 -13.24
N THR A 56 -8.77 9.90 -13.04
CA THR A 56 -9.42 10.71 -14.08
C THR A 56 -8.46 11.08 -15.22
N PRO A 57 -7.33 11.75 -14.99
CA PRO A 57 -6.44 12.15 -16.08
C PRO A 57 -5.83 10.95 -16.80
N LEU A 58 -5.57 9.83 -16.10
CA LEU A 58 -5.08 8.61 -16.71
C LEU A 58 -6.15 7.96 -17.61
N SER A 59 -7.41 7.92 -17.18
CA SER A 59 -8.51 7.39 -17.97
C SER A 59 -8.70 8.21 -19.25
N GLN A 60 -8.63 9.54 -19.17
CA GLN A 60 -8.71 10.43 -20.33
C GLN A 60 -7.53 10.26 -21.29
N ALA A 61 -6.34 10.00 -20.75
CA ALA A 61 -5.15 9.77 -21.57
C ALA A 61 -5.18 8.42 -22.29
N LEU A 62 -5.82 7.40 -21.69
CA LEU A 62 -5.93 6.04 -22.26
C LEU A 62 -7.07 5.95 -23.27
N ASP A 63 -8.28 6.28 -22.87
CA ASP A 63 -9.45 6.22 -23.72
C ASP A 63 -10.57 7.13 -23.21
N LYS A 64 -10.81 8.22 -23.91
CA LYS A 64 -11.88 9.17 -23.58
C LYS A 64 -13.29 8.56 -23.68
N SER A 65 -13.50 7.56 -24.52
CA SER A 65 -14.80 6.93 -24.70
C SER A 65 -15.17 6.03 -23.51
N ALA A 66 -14.18 5.48 -22.82
CA ALA A 66 -14.33 4.61 -21.66
C ALA A 66 -13.99 5.32 -20.32
N GLU A 67 -13.81 6.66 -20.33
CA GLU A 67 -13.34 7.43 -19.17
C GLU A 67 -14.08 7.10 -17.87
N MET A 68 -15.40 7.10 -17.88
CA MET A 68 -16.21 6.84 -16.68
C MET A 68 -15.98 5.44 -16.11
N ALA A 69 -15.91 4.42 -16.96
CA ALA A 69 -15.68 3.04 -16.57
C ALA A 69 -14.26 2.83 -16.04
N LEU A 70 -13.26 3.39 -16.71
CA LEU A 70 -11.85 3.30 -16.30
C LEU A 70 -11.59 4.07 -15.01
N THR A 71 -12.13 5.28 -14.85
CA THR A 71 -12.04 6.04 -13.60
C THR A 71 -12.65 5.28 -12.43
N GLY A 72 -13.83 4.70 -12.61
CA GLY A 72 -14.44 3.83 -11.59
C GLY A 72 -13.58 2.63 -11.24
N LEU A 73 -12.99 1.96 -12.23
CA LEU A 73 -12.10 0.82 -12.03
C LEU A 73 -10.82 1.21 -11.28
N PHE A 74 -10.16 2.29 -11.67
CA PHE A 74 -8.94 2.77 -11.02
C PHE A 74 -9.20 3.24 -9.60
N THR A 75 -10.28 3.97 -9.36
CA THR A 75 -10.64 4.46 -8.03
C THR A 75 -10.97 3.31 -7.07
N THR A 76 -11.82 2.37 -7.49
CA THR A 76 -12.20 1.23 -6.64
C THR A 76 -11.07 0.22 -6.48
N GLY A 77 -10.29 -0.02 -7.54
CA GLY A 77 -9.17 -0.97 -7.53
C GLY A 77 -7.89 -0.44 -6.88
N SER A 78 -7.77 0.88 -6.66
CA SER A 78 -6.53 1.48 -6.12
C SER A 78 -6.11 0.89 -4.77
N SER A 79 -7.07 0.70 -3.87
CA SER A 79 -6.82 0.13 -2.53
C SER A 79 -6.39 -1.34 -2.56
N LEU A 80 -6.63 -2.06 -3.66
CA LEU A 80 -6.20 -3.45 -3.81
C LEU A 80 -4.69 -3.61 -3.64
N ILE A 81 -3.89 -2.62 -4.09
CA ILE A 81 -2.44 -2.66 -3.98
C ILE A 81 -1.98 -2.71 -2.53
N LEU A 82 -2.56 -1.88 -1.66
CA LEU A 82 -2.24 -1.87 -0.24
C LEU A 82 -2.49 -3.25 0.38
N TRP A 83 -3.67 -3.81 0.12
CA TRP A 83 -4.05 -5.09 0.70
C TRP A 83 -3.27 -6.27 0.14
N LEU A 84 -2.92 -6.26 -1.16
CA LEU A 84 -2.03 -7.26 -1.77
C LEU A 84 -0.62 -7.20 -1.17
N LEU A 85 -0.05 -6.01 -1.00
CA LEU A 85 1.26 -5.86 -0.36
C LEU A 85 1.26 -6.43 1.06
N LEU A 86 0.23 -6.12 1.86
CA LEU A 86 0.09 -6.65 3.21
C LEU A 86 -0.11 -8.17 3.22
N LEU A 87 -1.00 -8.68 2.34
CA LEU A 87 -1.25 -10.11 2.21
C LEU A 87 0.05 -10.88 1.93
N PHE A 88 0.81 -10.44 0.91
CA PHE A 88 2.07 -11.08 0.53
C PHE A 88 3.13 -10.93 1.63
N TYR A 89 3.27 -9.75 2.24
CA TYR A 89 4.23 -9.56 3.31
C TYR A 89 4.00 -10.52 4.48
N PHE A 90 2.76 -10.61 4.96
CA PHE A 90 2.41 -11.50 6.07
C PHE A 90 2.51 -12.99 5.69
N SER A 91 2.17 -13.34 4.45
CA SER A 91 2.34 -14.71 3.94
C SER A 91 3.80 -15.15 3.99
N GLU A 92 4.70 -14.31 3.47
CA GLU A 92 6.14 -14.60 3.48
C GLU A 92 6.71 -14.73 4.90
N ILE A 93 6.27 -13.88 5.84
CA ILE A 93 6.71 -13.98 7.24
C ILE A 93 6.23 -15.26 7.89
N LEU A 94 4.97 -15.67 7.68
CA LEU A 94 4.45 -16.94 8.20
C LEU A 94 5.14 -18.14 7.57
N GLU A 95 5.46 -18.09 6.27
CA GLU A 95 6.23 -19.14 5.61
C GLU A 95 7.65 -19.27 6.17
N LEU A 96 8.35 -18.14 6.38
CA LEU A 96 9.68 -18.10 7.00
C LEU A 96 9.69 -18.64 8.44
N ARG A 97 8.55 -18.58 9.15
CA ARG A 97 8.34 -19.19 10.46
C ARG A 97 7.99 -20.68 10.41
N GLY A 98 7.78 -21.23 9.22
CA GLY A 98 7.36 -22.63 9.05
C GLY A 98 5.86 -22.87 9.27
N GLU A 99 5.04 -21.81 9.37
CA GLU A 99 3.61 -21.84 9.70
C GLU A 99 2.73 -21.88 8.43
N LYS A 100 3.11 -22.69 7.46
CA LYS A 100 2.42 -22.75 6.14
C LYS A 100 0.93 -23.08 6.23
N HIS A 101 0.51 -23.83 7.24
CA HIS A 101 -0.89 -24.18 7.45
C HIS A 101 -1.77 -22.97 7.77
N LEU A 102 -1.21 -21.89 8.35
CA LEU A 102 -1.94 -20.66 8.62
C LEU A 102 -2.24 -19.85 7.35
N LEU A 103 -1.49 -20.09 6.27
CA LEU A 103 -1.74 -19.44 4.98
C LEU A 103 -3.11 -19.86 4.43
N LEU A 104 -3.49 -21.12 4.62
CA LEU A 104 -4.81 -21.62 4.18
C LEU A 104 -5.96 -20.85 4.83
N ALA A 105 -5.82 -20.46 6.12
CA ALA A 105 -6.83 -19.65 6.80
C ALA A 105 -7.00 -18.27 6.14
N GLY A 106 -5.89 -17.59 5.84
CA GLY A 106 -5.93 -16.27 5.21
C GLY A 106 -6.47 -16.28 3.79
N TYR A 107 -5.94 -17.17 2.95
CA TYR A 107 -6.41 -17.31 1.56
C TYR A 107 -7.82 -17.87 1.47
N GLY A 108 -8.19 -18.82 2.34
CA GLY A 108 -9.56 -19.33 2.42
C GLY A 108 -10.59 -18.25 2.78
N ILE A 109 -10.25 -17.36 3.73
CA ILE A 109 -11.10 -16.21 4.07
C ILE A 109 -11.18 -15.22 2.90
N LEU A 110 -10.06 -14.94 2.23
CA LEU A 110 -10.03 -14.10 1.03
C LEU A 110 -11.03 -14.62 -0.01
N ASP A 111 -10.96 -15.91 -0.34
CA ASP A 111 -11.81 -16.52 -1.36
C ASP A 111 -13.28 -16.50 -0.95
N ILE A 112 -13.60 -16.92 0.29
CA ILE A 112 -14.97 -16.93 0.81
C ILE A 112 -15.57 -15.52 0.78
N VAL A 113 -14.86 -14.52 1.31
CA VAL A 113 -15.35 -13.14 1.36
C VAL A 113 -15.51 -12.58 -0.05
N SER A 114 -14.55 -12.82 -0.95
CA SER A 114 -14.65 -12.38 -2.35
C SER A 114 -15.87 -12.97 -3.04
N ILE A 115 -16.12 -14.26 -2.90
CA ILE A 115 -17.28 -14.94 -3.52
C ILE A 115 -18.59 -14.41 -2.95
N VAL A 116 -18.70 -14.30 -1.62
CA VAL A 116 -19.93 -13.82 -0.97
C VAL A 116 -20.26 -12.38 -1.41
N ILE A 117 -19.28 -11.49 -1.39
CA ILE A 117 -19.48 -10.10 -1.80
C ILE A 117 -19.81 -10.01 -3.29
N LEU A 118 -19.11 -10.78 -4.14
CA LEU A 118 -19.42 -10.84 -5.57
C LEU A 118 -20.87 -11.26 -5.81
N LEU A 119 -21.35 -12.32 -5.17
CA LEU A 119 -22.72 -12.80 -5.31
C LEU A 119 -23.75 -11.76 -4.86
N ILE A 120 -23.48 -11.04 -3.76
CA ILE A 120 -24.36 -9.96 -3.28
C ILE A 120 -24.39 -8.80 -4.30
N LEU A 121 -23.24 -8.39 -4.81
CA LEU A 121 -23.12 -7.21 -5.68
C LEU A 121 -23.54 -7.47 -7.12
N LEU A 122 -23.47 -8.70 -7.63
CA LEU A 122 -23.95 -9.05 -8.98
C LEU A 122 -25.42 -8.68 -9.19
N ASN A 123 -26.22 -8.71 -8.13
CA ASN A 123 -27.64 -8.31 -8.18
C ASN A 123 -27.84 -6.81 -8.36
N THR A 124 -26.78 -5.97 -8.23
CA THR A 124 -26.86 -4.51 -8.38
C THR A 124 -26.70 -4.02 -9.81
N GLY A 125 -26.41 -4.93 -10.75
CA GLY A 125 -26.36 -4.65 -12.19
C GLY A 125 -25.04 -4.06 -12.71
N ASN A 126 -24.07 -3.72 -11.84
CA ASN A 126 -22.76 -3.21 -12.24
C ASN A 126 -21.66 -4.26 -11.96
N THR A 127 -21.41 -5.14 -12.94
CA THR A 127 -20.48 -6.25 -12.81
C THR A 127 -19.03 -5.83 -12.58
N THR A 128 -18.57 -4.75 -13.19
CA THR A 128 -17.16 -4.26 -13.03
C THR A 128 -16.90 -3.78 -11.62
N THR A 129 -17.82 -2.97 -11.06
CA THR A 129 -17.72 -2.50 -9.67
C THR A 129 -17.85 -3.64 -8.68
N ALA A 130 -18.76 -4.60 -8.95
CA ALA A 130 -18.94 -5.79 -8.12
C ALA A 130 -17.65 -6.62 -8.04
N LEU A 131 -16.99 -6.86 -9.18
CA LEU A 131 -15.73 -7.58 -9.23
C LEU A 131 -14.60 -6.84 -8.50
N SER A 132 -14.44 -5.54 -8.75
CA SER A 132 -13.39 -4.74 -8.09
C SER A 132 -13.55 -4.71 -6.58
N LEU A 133 -14.77 -4.45 -6.08
CA LEU A 133 -15.04 -4.39 -4.65
C LEU A 133 -14.90 -5.77 -3.97
N SER A 134 -15.34 -6.85 -4.63
CA SER A 134 -15.21 -8.20 -4.08
C SER A 134 -13.73 -8.58 -3.88
N LEU A 135 -12.89 -8.27 -4.87
CA LEU A 135 -11.44 -8.52 -4.77
C LEU A 135 -10.78 -7.65 -3.69
N VAL A 136 -11.11 -6.37 -3.60
CA VAL A 136 -10.57 -5.46 -2.57
C VAL A 136 -10.96 -5.94 -1.17
N LEU A 137 -12.24 -6.22 -0.94
CA LEU A 137 -12.72 -6.60 0.38
C LEU A 137 -12.27 -8.02 0.78
N GLY A 138 -12.22 -8.94 -0.17
CA GLY A 138 -11.67 -10.28 0.07
C GLY A 138 -10.18 -10.23 0.41
N THR A 139 -9.39 -9.49 -0.38
CA THR A 139 -7.94 -9.32 -0.12
C THR A 139 -7.68 -8.60 1.20
N ALA A 140 -8.51 -7.61 1.56
CA ALA A 140 -8.45 -6.94 2.85
C ALA A 140 -8.73 -7.91 4.00
N ALA A 141 -9.79 -8.71 3.91
CA ALA A 141 -10.14 -9.69 4.93
C ALA A 141 -9.01 -10.73 5.11
N GLY A 142 -8.50 -11.32 4.03
CA GLY A 142 -7.38 -12.25 4.06
C GLY A 142 -6.11 -11.61 4.64
N GLY A 143 -5.78 -10.39 4.21
CA GLY A 143 -4.62 -9.63 4.69
C GLY A 143 -4.72 -9.30 6.18
N ILE A 144 -5.89 -8.93 6.68
CA ILE A 144 -6.12 -8.67 8.11
C ILE A 144 -5.92 -9.96 8.92
N VAL A 145 -6.50 -11.08 8.47
CA VAL A 145 -6.36 -12.37 9.17
C VAL A 145 -4.92 -12.82 9.21
N LEU A 146 -4.19 -12.79 8.08
CA LEU A 146 -2.76 -13.13 8.05
C LEU A 146 -1.94 -12.17 8.90
N GLY A 147 -2.30 -10.87 8.91
CA GLY A 147 -1.65 -9.86 9.75
C GLY A 147 -1.79 -10.17 11.24
N ILE A 148 -3.00 -10.50 11.70
CA ILE A 148 -3.26 -10.91 13.09
C ILE A 148 -2.42 -12.16 13.43
N LEU A 149 -2.47 -13.19 12.59
CA LEU A 149 -1.73 -14.42 12.78
C LEU A 149 -0.21 -14.17 12.81
N ALA A 150 0.32 -13.36 11.91
CA ALA A 150 1.73 -12.98 11.89
C ALA A 150 2.14 -12.21 13.15
N CYS A 151 1.33 -11.24 13.62
CA CYS A 151 1.58 -10.51 14.86
C CYS A 151 1.59 -11.43 16.09
N LEU A 152 0.66 -12.38 16.16
CA LEU A 152 0.61 -13.37 17.23
C LEU A 152 1.87 -14.28 17.23
N ARG A 153 2.28 -14.77 16.05
CA ARG A 153 3.47 -15.62 15.90
C ARG A 153 4.79 -14.87 16.13
N MET A 154 4.86 -13.60 15.74
CA MET A 154 6.00 -12.73 16.02
C MET A 154 5.99 -12.17 17.45
N LYS A 155 4.88 -12.33 18.20
CA LYS A 155 4.68 -11.79 19.56
C LYS A 155 4.97 -10.29 19.62
N THR A 156 4.52 -9.56 18.61
CA THR A 156 4.68 -8.11 18.53
C THR A 156 3.61 -7.48 17.64
N TRP A 157 3.19 -6.28 18.00
CA TRP A 157 2.22 -5.50 17.24
C TRP A 157 2.88 -4.24 16.71
N PRO A 158 2.58 -3.82 15.46
CA PRO A 158 3.04 -2.55 14.95
C PRO A 158 2.38 -1.39 15.70
N ASP A 159 3.06 -0.26 15.78
CA ASP A 159 2.50 0.98 16.29
C ASP A 159 1.46 1.52 15.29
N LEU A 160 0.18 1.37 15.61
CA LEU A 160 -0.92 1.73 14.71
C LEU A 160 -0.90 3.20 14.31
N LEU A 161 -0.50 4.11 15.19
CA LEU A 161 -0.42 5.53 14.86
C LEU A 161 0.61 5.77 13.76
N ARG A 162 1.81 5.26 13.92
CA ARG A 162 2.91 5.46 12.97
C ARG A 162 2.76 4.62 11.71
N THR A 163 2.24 3.42 11.86
CA THR A 163 2.15 2.46 10.75
C THR A 163 0.94 2.73 9.87
N LEU A 164 -0.18 3.14 10.45
CA LEU A 164 -1.45 3.28 9.71
C LEU A 164 -1.95 4.72 9.65
N ALA A 165 -2.10 5.40 10.80
CA ALA A 165 -2.78 6.68 10.87
C ALA A 165 -2.00 7.79 10.14
N ILE A 166 -0.67 7.89 10.34
CA ILE A 166 0.15 8.91 9.69
C ILE A 166 0.22 8.69 8.16
N PRO A 167 0.51 7.48 7.63
CA PRO A 167 0.47 7.26 6.19
C PRO A 167 -0.91 7.48 5.56
N ALA A 168 -1.99 7.07 6.24
CA ALA A 168 -3.35 7.30 5.76
C ALA A 168 -3.69 8.80 5.71
N GLY A 169 -3.36 9.56 6.76
CA GLY A 169 -3.54 11.02 6.80
C GLY A 169 -2.74 11.73 5.70
N SER A 170 -1.49 11.31 5.48
CA SER A 170 -0.65 11.84 4.39
C SER A 170 -1.23 11.50 3.01
N CYS A 171 -1.79 10.30 2.84
CA CYS A 171 -2.49 9.89 1.64
C CYS A 171 -3.73 10.76 1.37
N CYS A 172 -4.55 11.03 2.38
CA CYS A 172 -5.71 11.92 2.27
C CYS A 172 -5.31 13.36 1.89
N ALA A 173 -4.25 13.90 2.52
CA ALA A 173 -3.74 15.23 2.19
C ALA A 173 -3.25 15.31 0.74
N CYS A 174 -2.55 14.28 0.26
CA CYS A 174 -2.14 14.19 -1.14
C CYS A 174 -3.33 14.08 -2.10
N GLY A 175 -4.38 13.35 -1.72
CA GLY A 175 -5.60 13.26 -2.52
C GLY A 175 -6.29 14.62 -2.68
N LEU A 176 -6.39 15.41 -1.60
CA LEU A 176 -6.94 16.76 -1.66
C LEU A 176 -6.09 17.71 -2.52
N LEU A 177 -4.76 17.62 -2.39
CA LEU A 177 -3.84 18.41 -3.21
C LEU A 177 -4.00 18.09 -4.69
N ALA A 178 -4.06 16.81 -5.04
CA ALA A 178 -4.20 16.37 -6.40
C ALA A 178 -5.53 16.78 -7.02
N PHE A 179 -6.62 16.65 -6.28
CA PHE A 179 -7.93 17.15 -6.73
C PHE A 179 -7.88 18.66 -7.06
N GLY A 180 -7.13 19.45 -6.28
CA GLY A 180 -6.88 20.85 -6.58
C GLY A 180 -6.05 21.05 -7.84
N LEU A 181 -4.98 20.27 -8.02
CA LEU A 181 -4.12 20.31 -9.21
C LEU A 181 -4.88 19.89 -10.48
N GLU A 182 -5.69 18.82 -10.40
CA GLU A 182 -6.51 18.35 -11.50
C GLU A 182 -7.41 19.48 -12.03
N LYS A 183 -8.14 20.16 -11.15
CA LYS A 183 -9.02 21.27 -11.55
C LYS A 183 -8.31 22.42 -12.25
N ILE A 184 -7.05 22.67 -11.87
CA ILE A 184 -6.26 23.78 -12.45
C ILE A 184 -5.52 23.33 -13.70
N CYS A 185 -4.87 22.17 -13.67
CA CYS A 185 -3.96 21.75 -14.73
C CYS A 185 -4.67 21.06 -15.89
N LEU A 186 -5.67 20.23 -15.64
CA LEU A 186 -6.31 19.42 -16.67
C LEU A 186 -6.93 20.25 -17.82
N PRO A 187 -7.63 21.38 -17.56
CA PRO A 187 -8.20 22.22 -18.62
C PRO A 187 -7.14 22.95 -19.45
N HIS A 188 -5.96 23.24 -18.89
CA HIS A 188 -4.94 24.10 -19.50
C HIS A 188 -3.78 23.32 -20.12
N LEU A 189 -3.38 22.21 -19.51
CA LEU A 189 -2.16 21.47 -19.86
C LEU A 189 -2.45 20.12 -20.52
N GLY A 190 -3.69 19.66 -20.49
CA GLY A 190 -4.09 18.36 -21.02
C GLY A 190 -3.73 17.18 -20.06
N ALA A 191 -4.33 16.01 -20.33
CA ALA A 191 -4.29 14.87 -19.43
C ALA A 191 -2.88 14.34 -19.14
N MET A 192 -2.04 14.17 -20.15
CA MET A 192 -0.70 13.58 -19.97
C MET A 192 0.23 14.45 -19.12
N VAL A 193 0.22 15.77 -19.33
CA VAL A 193 1.05 16.71 -18.54
C VAL A 193 0.52 16.78 -17.11
N THR A 194 -0.79 16.78 -16.91
CA THR A 194 -1.42 16.74 -15.60
C THR A 194 -1.01 15.50 -14.83
N VAL A 195 -1.07 14.30 -15.44
CA VAL A 195 -0.59 13.05 -14.84
C VAL A 195 0.86 13.17 -14.34
N LEU A 196 1.76 13.70 -15.17
CA LEU A 196 3.17 13.83 -14.79
C LEU A 196 3.38 14.81 -13.64
N LEU A 197 2.69 15.96 -13.66
CA LEU A 197 2.76 16.96 -12.59
C LEU A 197 2.22 16.43 -11.28
N GLU A 198 1.05 15.81 -11.30
CA GLU A 198 0.44 15.20 -10.10
C GLU A 198 1.33 14.12 -9.51
N LEU A 199 1.89 13.25 -10.35
CA LEU A 199 2.79 12.19 -9.92
C LEU A 199 4.02 12.72 -9.18
N VAL A 200 4.64 13.79 -9.68
CA VAL A 200 5.83 14.39 -9.08
C VAL A 200 5.46 15.16 -7.80
N ILE A 201 4.45 16.02 -7.87
CA ILE A 201 4.10 16.92 -6.76
C ILE A 201 3.52 16.11 -5.59
N THR A 202 2.52 15.26 -5.84
CA THR A 202 1.91 14.46 -4.77
C THR A 202 2.89 13.46 -4.17
N GLY A 203 3.76 12.88 -5.01
CA GLY A 203 4.83 12.00 -4.53
C GLY A 203 5.79 12.72 -3.59
N ALA A 204 6.28 13.90 -3.97
CA ALA A 204 7.17 14.69 -3.15
C ALA A 204 6.51 15.11 -1.82
N VAL A 205 5.25 15.58 -1.88
CA VAL A 205 4.49 15.99 -0.69
C VAL A 205 4.23 14.81 0.25
N TYR A 206 3.87 13.64 -0.29
CA TYR A 206 3.65 12.44 0.53
C TYR A 206 4.89 12.08 1.36
N TRP A 207 6.05 11.98 0.72
CA TRP A 207 7.29 11.65 1.41
C TRP A 207 7.73 12.76 2.37
N PHE A 208 7.52 14.02 2.03
CA PHE A 208 7.78 15.14 2.92
C PHE A 208 6.91 15.08 4.18
N LEU A 209 5.60 14.85 4.06
CA LEU A 209 4.69 14.71 5.20
C LEU A 209 5.08 13.53 6.10
N LEU A 210 5.43 12.39 5.55
CA LEU A 210 5.88 11.23 6.33
C LEU A 210 7.14 11.53 7.14
N LEU A 211 8.08 12.28 6.58
CA LEU A 211 9.30 12.68 7.28
C LEU A 211 8.98 13.71 8.38
N MET A 212 8.16 14.73 8.07
CA MET A 212 7.76 15.75 9.04
C MET A 212 7.00 15.18 10.24
N LEU A 213 6.06 14.26 9.99
CA LEU A 213 5.24 13.65 11.02
C LEU A 213 5.95 12.52 11.80
N LEU A 214 7.27 12.37 11.60
CA LEU A 214 8.09 11.37 12.29
C LEU A 214 7.53 9.94 12.16
N SER A 215 6.92 9.62 11.03
CA SER A 215 6.45 8.27 10.74
C SER A 215 7.60 7.27 10.87
N PHE A 216 8.80 7.65 10.43
CA PHE A 216 10.01 6.84 10.52
C PHE A 216 10.98 7.35 11.59
N ARG A 217 11.51 6.42 12.39
CA ARG A 217 12.76 6.66 13.12
C ARG A 217 13.93 6.49 12.15
N GLY A 218 15.04 7.18 12.37
CA GLY A 218 16.20 7.12 11.46
C GLY A 218 16.71 5.70 11.17
N GLN A 219 16.47 4.75 12.08
CA GLN A 219 16.80 3.33 11.90
C GLN A 219 15.81 2.59 10.99
N ASP A 220 14.53 2.98 10.99
CA ASP A 220 13.45 2.33 10.23
C ASP A 220 13.62 2.54 8.73
N LEU A 221 14.24 3.66 8.33
CA LEU A 221 14.56 3.95 6.93
C LEU A 221 15.49 2.92 6.27
N ASN A 222 16.18 2.08 7.05
CA ASN A 222 16.93 0.95 6.49
C ASN A 222 16.04 -0.16 5.92
N TYR A 223 14.76 -0.20 6.31
CA TYR A 223 13.80 -1.23 5.91
C TYR A 223 12.89 -0.77 4.78
N VAL A 224 13.01 0.50 4.37
CA VAL A 224 12.19 1.12 3.33
C VAL A 224 12.98 1.18 2.02
N PRO A 225 12.41 0.80 0.87
CA PRO A 225 13.04 1.01 -0.43
C PRO A 225 13.37 2.50 -0.62
N GLY A 226 14.58 2.80 -1.10
CA GLY A 226 15.02 4.21 -1.21
C GLY A 226 15.35 4.91 0.11
N GLY A 227 15.31 4.21 1.25
CA GLY A 227 15.52 4.78 2.58
C GLY A 227 16.87 5.50 2.77
N LYS A 228 17.90 5.14 2.00
CA LYS A 228 19.18 5.89 1.98
C LYS A 228 19.00 7.31 1.45
N VAL A 229 18.23 7.47 0.37
CA VAL A 229 17.93 8.78 -0.23
C VAL A 229 17.05 9.60 0.71
N LEU A 230 16.01 8.98 1.26
CA LEU A 230 15.10 9.62 2.25
C LEU A 230 15.86 10.07 3.50
N ARG A 231 16.84 9.29 3.97
CA ARG A 231 17.69 9.67 5.10
C ARG A 231 18.58 10.85 4.76
N ALA A 232 19.21 10.87 3.58
CA ALA A 232 20.01 12.00 3.14
C ALA A 232 19.15 13.26 3.08
N PHE A 233 17.97 13.18 2.49
CA PHE A 233 17.02 14.29 2.38
C PHE A 233 16.52 14.77 3.76
N GLY A 234 16.13 13.84 4.64
CA GLY A 234 15.71 14.16 6.00
C GLY A 234 16.79 14.83 6.84
N LYS A 235 18.07 14.42 6.70
CA LYS A 235 19.19 15.08 7.34
C LYS A 235 19.42 16.48 6.81
N THR A 236 19.30 16.69 5.49
CA THR A 236 19.45 18.02 4.87
C THR A 236 18.38 18.99 5.39
N LEU A 237 17.15 18.49 5.60
CA LEU A 237 16.05 19.26 6.14
C LEU A 237 16.03 19.34 7.68
N ARG A 238 17.02 18.73 8.38
CA ARG A 238 17.06 18.63 9.85
C ARG A 238 15.82 18.00 10.49
N LEU A 239 15.20 17.06 9.77
CA LEU A 239 14.00 16.31 10.22
C LEU A 239 14.34 14.94 10.82
N LEU A 240 15.61 14.48 10.70
CA LEU A 240 16.12 13.19 11.18
C LEU A 240 17.43 13.37 11.95
#